data_b9ecef048774a7c3cbb34724f47efaad
#
_entry.id   b9ecef048774a7c3cbb34724f47efaad
#
_cell.length_a   1.000
_cell.length_b   1.000
_cell.length_c   1.000
_cell.angle_alpha   90.00
_cell.angle_beta   90.00
_cell.angle_gamma   90.00
#
_symmetry.space_group_name_H-M   'P 1'
#
loop_
_entity.id
_entity.type
_entity.pdbx_description
1 polymer ?
#
loop_
_entity_poly.entity_id
_entity_poly.type
_entity_poly.pdbx_seq_one_letter_code
_entity_poly.pdbx_strand_id
1 'polypeptide(L)'
;MPLFKTITPNATTQVYIWKVEESLDVLAENVNLTPHCKARFESMKSELHRRGFLSIRHLLHTAGYTDQDLYYTENGKPHLKDGKYISITHSYNFTAIIVSDTTEVGIDIEMQRDKILRIASRFTPLKEYRTLANDDAVVRKLTIVWGAKESLYKIYGVKGLSFLQHINVTDFDFDDQKTDAVINYHGSESTYDIDFLEFEGFTCVYALAI
;
A
#
# COMPACT_ATOMS: atom_id res chain seq x y z
N MET A 1 7.68 0.14 -21.33
CA MET A 1 7.71 -0.43 -19.96
C MET A 1 6.71 0.33 -19.12
N PRO A 2 5.74 -0.32 -18.51
CA PRO A 2 4.62 0.36 -17.83
C PRO A 2 4.89 0.68 -16.35
N LEU A 3 6.09 1.15 -16.02
CA LEU A 3 6.27 1.93 -14.80
C LEU A 3 5.36 3.15 -14.94
N PHE A 4 4.26 3.15 -14.20
CA PHE A 4 3.24 4.18 -14.30
C PHE A 4 3.71 5.49 -13.64
N LYS A 5 4.31 5.39 -12.47
CA LYS A 5 4.77 6.57 -11.72
C LYS A 5 5.88 6.23 -10.73
N THR A 6 6.81 7.17 -10.58
CA THR A 6 7.78 7.21 -9.47
C THR A 6 7.54 8.48 -8.67
N ILE A 7 7.56 8.37 -7.34
CA ILE A 7 7.43 9.49 -6.41
C ILE A 7 8.59 9.44 -5.43
N THR A 8 9.16 10.59 -5.11
CA THR A 8 10.24 10.75 -4.15
C THR A 8 9.75 11.61 -2.99
N PRO A 9 9.13 11.00 -1.95
CA PRO A 9 8.60 11.76 -0.80
C PRO A 9 9.68 12.56 -0.08
N ASN A 10 10.86 11.99 0.04
CA ASN A 10 12.06 12.63 0.61
C ASN A 10 13.34 12.00 0.02
N ALA A 11 14.51 12.45 0.47
CA ALA A 11 15.80 12.01 -0.08
C ALA A 11 16.10 10.51 0.11
N THR A 12 15.45 9.85 1.05
CA THR A 12 15.71 8.45 1.44
C THR A 12 14.57 7.49 1.11
N THR A 13 13.48 7.98 0.52
CA THR A 13 12.27 7.19 0.27
C THR A 13 11.81 7.32 -1.18
N GLN A 14 11.49 6.17 -1.79
CA GLN A 14 10.99 6.07 -3.16
C GLN A 14 9.71 5.24 -3.22
N VAL A 15 8.73 5.69 -3.98
CA VAL A 15 7.50 4.98 -4.31
C VAL A 15 7.49 4.67 -5.79
N TYR A 16 7.21 3.42 -6.15
CA TYR A 16 7.09 2.98 -7.53
C TYR A 16 5.71 2.35 -7.74
N ILE A 17 5.01 2.80 -8.78
CA ILE A 17 3.68 2.31 -9.17
C ILE A 17 3.75 1.73 -10.56
N TRP A 18 3.18 0.53 -10.74
CA TRP A 18 3.11 -0.19 -12.00
C TRP A 18 1.66 -0.36 -12.43
N LYS A 19 1.36 -0.09 -13.69
CA LYS A 19 0.09 -0.44 -14.31
C LYS A 19 0.27 -1.73 -15.10
N VAL A 20 -0.39 -2.78 -14.66
CA VAL A 20 -0.24 -4.13 -15.22
C VAL A 20 -1.06 -4.24 -16.51
N GLU A 21 -0.44 -3.97 -17.64
CA GLU A 21 -1.05 -4.07 -18.98
C GLU A 21 -0.53 -5.27 -19.78
N GLU A 22 0.67 -5.78 -19.43
CA GLU A 22 1.33 -6.88 -20.11
C GLU A 22 0.67 -8.23 -19.87
N SER A 23 0.88 -9.16 -20.80
CA SER A 23 0.54 -10.57 -20.64
C SER A 23 1.40 -11.24 -19.56
N LEU A 24 0.92 -12.38 -19.07
CA LEU A 24 1.67 -13.17 -18.08
C LEU A 24 3.04 -13.59 -18.59
N ASP A 25 3.16 -13.97 -19.87
CA ASP A 25 4.41 -14.44 -20.47
C ASP A 25 5.45 -13.33 -20.52
N VAL A 26 5.04 -12.11 -20.92
CA VAL A 26 5.92 -10.93 -20.93
C VAL A 26 6.40 -10.58 -19.52
N LEU A 27 5.50 -10.61 -18.53
CA LEU A 27 5.87 -10.36 -17.13
C LEU A 27 6.77 -11.45 -16.53
N ALA A 28 6.72 -12.67 -17.06
CA ALA A 28 7.58 -13.76 -16.62
C ALA A 28 9.00 -13.68 -17.17
N GLU A 29 9.23 -12.91 -18.23
CA GLU A 29 10.56 -12.76 -18.83
C GLU A 29 11.54 -12.13 -17.83
N ASN A 30 12.73 -12.74 -17.74
CA ASN A 30 13.82 -12.28 -16.89
C ASN A 30 13.51 -12.21 -15.36
N VAL A 31 12.42 -12.83 -14.90
CA VAL A 31 12.10 -12.94 -13.47
C VAL A 31 12.63 -14.26 -12.93
N ASN A 32 13.60 -14.18 -12.02
CA ASN A 32 14.15 -15.34 -11.33
C ASN A 32 13.61 -15.41 -9.90
N LEU A 33 12.60 -16.27 -9.69
CA LEU A 33 11.92 -16.44 -8.40
C LEU A 33 12.73 -17.36 -7.47
N THR A 34 12.75 -17.03 -6.18
CA THR A 34 13.17 -17.95 -5.12
C THR A 34 12.26 -19.19 -5.09
N PRO A 35 12.72 -20.34 -4.56
CA PRO A 35 11.89 -21.53 -4.45
C PRO A 35 10.56 -21.26 -3.71
N HIS A 36 10.57 -20.46 -2.66
CA HIS A 36 9.39 -20.05 -1.92
C HIS A 36 8.41 -19.23 -2.77
N CYS A 37 8.91 -18.21 -3.46
CA CYS A 37 8.11 -17.36 -4.33
C CYS A 37 7.58 -18.12 -5.55
N LYS A 38 8.36 -19.07 -6.10
CA LYS A 38 7.93 -19.95 -7.17
C LYS A 38 6.75 -20.83 -6.76
N ALA A 39 6.87 -21.50 -5.62
CA ALA A 39 5.77 -22.32 -5.07
C ALA A 39 4.49 -21.48 -4.82
N ARG A 40 4.65 -20.26 -4.27
CA ARG A 40 3.53 -19.34 -4.07
C ARG A 40 2.91 -18.92 -5.41
N PHE A 41 3.70 -18.57 -6.40
CA PHE A 41 3.24 -18.20 -7.74
C PHE A 41 2.47 -19.33 -8.42
N GLU A 42 2.99 -20.55 -8.36
CA GLU A 42 2.35 -21.76 -8.91
C GLU A 42 1.01 -22.08 -8.23
N SER A 43 0.87 -21.78 -6.94
CA SER A 43 -0.38 -21.97 -6.20
C SER A 43 -1.48 -20.96 -6.55
N MET A 44 -1.16 -19.85 -7.21
CA MET A 44 -2.13 -18.80 -7.58
C MET A 44 -3.00 -19.27 -8.76
N LYS A 45 -4.34 -19.26 -8.55
CA LYS A 45 -5.32 -19.65 -9.58
C LYS A 45 -5.70 -18.51 -10.52
N SER A 46 -5.68 -17.28 -10.03
CA SER A 46 -6.09 -16.09 -10.79
C SER A 46 -4.94 -15.57 -11.61
N GLU A 47 -5.14 -15.40 -12.92
CA GLU A 47 -4.16 -14.78 -13.81
C GLU A 47 -3.86 -13.34 -13.39
N LEU A 48 -4.89 -12.59 -12.97
CA LEU A 48 -4.73 -11.24 -12.45
C LEU A 48 -3.75 -11.20 -11.27
N HIS A 49 -3.90 -12.13 -10.31
CA HIS A 49 -2.99 -12.21 -9.17
C HIS A 49 -1.58 -12.63 -9.59
N ARG A 50 -1.44 -13.55 -10.56
CA ARG A 50 -0.14 -13.97 -11.10
C ARG A 50 0.58 -12.81 -11.80
N ARG A 51 -0.14 -12.04 -12.61
CA ARG A 51 0.40 -10.84 -13.27
C ARG A 51 0.82 -9.78 -12.24
N GLY A 52 -0.02 -9.49 -11.26
CA GLY A 52 0.33 -8.58 -10.15
C GLY A 52 1.54 -9.07 -9.35
N PHE A 53 1.64 -10.38 -9.10
CA PHE A 53 2.80 -10.94 -8.41
C PHE A 53 4.11 -10.73 -9.19
N LEU A 54 4.11 -10.93 -10.50
CA LEU A 54 5.29 -10.73 -11.34
C LEU A 54 5.61 -9.24 -11.51
N SER A 55 4.62 -8.37 -11.67
CA SER A 55 4.86 -6.93 -11.81
C SER A 55 5.58 -6.34 -10.58
N ILE A 56 5.33 -6.87 -9.38
CA ILE A 56 6.09 -6.49 -8.17
C ILE A 56 7.58 -6.82 -8.33
N ARG A 57 7.98 -7.90 -9.05
CA ARG A 57 9.39 -8.24 -9.30
C ARG A 57 10.04 -7.23 -10.25
N HIS A 58 9.28 -6.71 -11.20
CA HIS A 58 9.75 -5.61 -12.05
C HIS A 58 9.89 -4.30 -11.26
N LEU A 59 8.99 -4.04 -10.32
CA LEU A 59 9.14 -2.91 -9.39
C LEU A 59 10.37 -3.06 -8.49
N LEU A 60 10.62 -4.25 -7.95
CA LEU A 60 11.84 -4.54 -7.19
C LEU A 60 13.08 -4.29 -8.05
N HIS A 61 13.09 -4.76 -9.29
CA HIS A 61 14.21 -4.53 -10.22
C HIS A 61 14.42 -3.04 -10.49
N THR A 62 13.35 -2.28 -10.67
CA THR A 62 13.40 -0.82 -10.82
C THR A 62 14.01 -0.13 -9.60
N ALA A 63 13.75 -0.67 -8.41
CA ALA A 63 14.32 -0.19 -7.15
C ALA A 63 15.73 -0.72 -6.85
N GLY A 64 16.32 -1.52 -7.78
CA GLY A 64 17.67 -2.08 -7.63
C GLY A 64 17.74 -3.42 -6.87
N TYR A 65 16.62 -4.10 -6.70
CA TYR A 65 16.49 -5.38 -5.99
C TYR A 65 16.03 -6.51 -6.91
N THR A 66 16.20 -7.72 -6.42
CA THR A 66 15.68 -8.95 -7.04
C THR A 66 14.77 -9.69 -6.07
N ASP A 67 14.10 -10.75 -6.51
CA ASP A 67 13.33 -11.63 -5.61
C ASP A 67 14.24 -12.32 -4.57
N GLN A 68 15.55 -12.42 -4.85
CA GLN A 68 16.54 -12.98 -3.91
C GLN A 68 16.83 -12.06 -2.72
N ASP A 69 16.58 -10.76 -2.85
CA ASP A 69 16.81 -9.76 -1.80
C ASP A 69 15.60 -9.59 -0.89
N LEU A 70 14.44 -10.14 -1.30
CA LEU A 70 13.18 -10.05 -0.57
C LEU A 70 12.93 -11.31 0.26
N TYR A 71 12.52 -11.15 1.51
CA TYR A 71 12.01 -12.25 2.32
C TYR A 71 10.75 -11.81 3.10
N TYR A 72 10.03 -12.78 3.63
CA TYR A 72 8.80 -12.53 4.40
C TYR A 72 8.93 -13.13 5.79
N THR A 73 8.44 -12.40 6.80
CA THR A 73 8.30 -12.93 8.15
C THR A 73 7.16 -13.96 8.22
N GLU A 74 7.02 -14.65 9.34
CA GLU A 74 5.90 -15.58 9.60
C GLU A 74 4.53 -14.90 9.49
N ASN A 75 4.46 -13.60 9.80
CA ASN A 75 3.26 -12.78 9.67
C ASN A 75 3.03 -12.26 8.23
N GLY A 76 3.92 -12.58 7.29
CA GLY A 76 3.82 -12.16 5.90
C GLY A 76 4.30 -10.74 5.61
N LYS A 77 4.93 -10.03 6.55
CA LYS A 77 5.53 -8.71 6.33
C LYS A 77 6.78 -8.85 5.45
N PRO A 78 6.88 -8.10 4.33
CA PRO A 78 8.06 -8.12 3.47
C PRO A 78 9.24 -7.38 4.12
N HIS A 79 10.45 -7.88 3.87
CA HIS A 79 11.70 -7.27 4.29
C HIS A 79 12.77 -7.39 3.21
N LEU A 80 13.69 -6.44 3.17
CA LEU A 80 14.89 -6.47 2.34
C LEU A 80 16.09 -6.97 3.15
N LYS A 81 16.97 -7.73 2.51
CA LYS A 81 18.16 -8.32 3.18
C LYS A 81 19.20 -7.29 3.59
N ASP A 82 19.21 -6.12 2.95
CA ASP A 82 20.11 -5.02 3.31
C ASP A 82 19.64 -4.18 4.51
N GLY A 83 18.47 -4.54 5.08
CA GLY A 83 17.90 -3.89 6.25
C GLY A 83 17.07 -2.64 5.96
N LYS A 84 16.92 -2.24 4.70
CA LYS A 84 16.01 -1.15 4.33
C LYS A 84 14.56 -1.57 4.46
N TYR A 85 13.69 -0.59 4.62
CA TYR A 85 12.27 -0.80 4.81
C TYR A 85 11.56 -0.92 3.47
N ILE A 86 10.60 -1.85 3.37
CA ILE A 86 9.77 -2.04 2.18
C ILE A 86 8.32 -2.32 2.57
N SER A 87 7.39 -1.77 1.78
CA SER A 87 5.99 -2.19 1.81
C SER A 87 5.49 -2.42 0.39
N ILE A 88 4.54 -3.34 0.23
CA ILE A 88 4.06 -3.82 -1.07
C ILE A 88 2.54 -3.81 -1.07
N THR A 89 1.95 -3.41 -2.20
CA THR A 89 0.50 -3.44 -2.40
C THR A 89 0.12 -3.82 -3.82
N HIS A 90 -1.13 -4.26 -4.00
CA HIS A 90 -1.73 -4.48 -5.31
C HIS A 90 -3.26 -4.35 -5.23
N SER A 91 -3.84 -3.77 -6.25
CA SER A 91 -5.29 -3.70 -6.43
C SER A 91 -5.61 -3.75 -7.93
N TYR A 92 -6.35 -4.78 -8.36
CA TYR A 92 -6.68 -5.00 -9.76
C TYR A 92 -5.44 -4.98 -10.68
N ASN A 93 -5.35 -3.97 -11.57
CA ASN A 93 -4.27 -3.79 -12.52
C ASN A 93 -3.18 -2.81 -12.05
N PHE A 94 -3.19 -2.42 -10.79
CA PHE A 94 -2.11 -1.62 -10.22
C PHE A 94 -1.38 -2.37 -9.11
N THR A 95 -0.06 -2.23 -9.12
CA THR A 95 0.81 -2.69 -8.05
C THR A 95 1.76 -1.57 -7.65
N ALA A 96 2.18 -1.54 -6.40
CA ALA A 96 3.18 -0.58 -5.96
C ALA A 96 4.07 -1.14 -4.86
N ILE A 97 5.26 -0.54 -4.79
CA ILE A 97 6.16 -0.69 -3.65
C ILE A 97 6.59 0.69 -3.15
N ILE A 98 6.87 0.78 -1.88
CA ILE A 98 7.62 1.87 -1.27
C ILE A 98 8.87 1.30 -0.62
N VAL A 99 10.00 1.95 -0.80
CA VAL A 99 11.28 1.59 -0.18
C VAL A 99 11.84 2.80 0.52
N SER A 100 12.34 2.63 1.74
CA SER A 100 12.99 3.68 2.53
C SER A 100 14.28 3.19 3.17
N ASP A 101 15.30 4.03 3.15
CA ASP A 101 16.60 3.75 3.76
C ASP A 101 16.57 3.90 5.29
N THR A 102 15.68 4.75 5.82
CA THR A 102 15.81 5.28 7.19
C THR A 102 14.60 5.08 8.09
N THR A 103 13.39 4.95 7.54
CA THR A 103 12.16 4.91 8.34
C THR A 103 11.20 3.82 7.88
N GLU A 104 10.40 3.30 8.81
CA GLU A 104 9.33 2.35 8.49
C GLU A 104 8.29 2.98 7.57
N VAL A 105 7.87 2.22 6.57
CA VAL A 105 6.96 2.67 5.52
C VAL A 105 5.84 1.68 5.27
N GLY A 106 4.67 2.21 4.90
CA GLY A 106 3.53 1.41 4.46
C GLY A 106 2.94 1.99 3.19
N ILE A 107 2.37 1.16 2.34
CA ILE A 107 1.70 1.59 1.11
C ILE A 107 0.46 0.76 0.85
N ASP A 108 -0.59 1.41 0.37
CA ASP A 108 -1.82 0.75 -0.09
C ASP A 108 -2.35 1.40 -1.36
N ILE A 109 -2.91 0.58 -2.26
CA ILE A 109 -3.66 1.02 -3.44
C ILE A 109 -5.03 0.38 -3.39
N GLU A 110 -6.08 1.21 -3.58
CA GLU A 110 -7.45 0.73 -3.63
C GLU A 110 -8.24 1.37 -4.77
N MET A 111 -9.07 0.57 -5.43
CA MET A 111 -10.04 1.08 -6.38
C MET A 111 -11.17 1.79 -5.63
N GLN A 112 -11.51 3.01 -6.04
CA GLN A 112 -12.64 3.77 -5.50
C GLN A 112 -13.96 3.09 -5.89
N ARG A 113 -14.70 2.59 -4.92
CA ARG A 113 -15.97 1.87 -5.16
C ARG A 113 -16.96 2.11 -4.02
N ASP A 114 -18.24 2.21 -4.35
CA ASP A 114 -19.35 2.37 -3.39
C ASP A 114 -19.41 1.28 -2.32
N LYS A 115 -18.79 0.13 -2.57
CA LYS A 115 -18.69 -0.95 -1.59
C LYS A 115 -18.09 -0.49 -0.27
N ILE A 116 -17.21 0.53 -0.28
CA ILE A 116 -16.56 1.05 0.92
C ILE A 116 -17.57 1.67 1.90
N LEU A 117 -18.67 2.24 1.40
CA LEU A 117 -19.75 2.81 2.21
C LEU A 117 -20.35 1.79 3.18
N ARG A 118 -20.42 0.51 2.74
CA ARG A 118 -21.01 -0.58 3.54
C ARG A 118 -20.16 -1.00 4.73
N ILE A 119 -18.88 -0.73 4.67
CA ILE A 119 -17.92 -1.14 5.70
C ILE A 119 -17.36 0.05 6.51
N ALA A 120 -17.70 1.28 6.13
CA ALA A 120 -17.15 2.51 6.73
C ALA A 120 -17.21 2.51 8.25
N SER A 121 -18.34 2.16 8.85
CA SER A 121 -18.52 2.13 10.30
C SER A 121 -17.62 1.12 11.05
N ARG A 122 -16.97 0.21 10.32
CA ARG A 122 -16.04 -0.78 10.90
C ARG A 122 -14.62 -0.26 11.05
N PHE A 123 -14.26 0.80 10.32
CA PHE A 123 -12.89 1.30 10.33
C PHE A 123 -12.76 2.80 10.61
N THR A 124 -13.84 3.59 10.49
CA THR A 124 -13.79 5.03 10.74
C THR A 124 -15.10 5.54 11.39
N PRO A 125 -15.03 6.49 12.34
CA PRO A 125 -16.23 7.05 12.96
C PRO A 125 -16.98 7.96 12.00
N LEU A 126 -18.32 7.94 12.07
CA LEU A 126 -19.21 8.70 11.19
C LEU A 126 -18.89 10.20 11.14
N LYS A 127 -18.39 10.77 12.23
CA LYS A 127 -18.04 12.19 12.31
C LYS A 127 -16.96 12.63 11.31
N GLU A 128 -16.12 11.72 10.87
CA GLU A 128 -14.98 12.00 9.96
C GLU A 128 -15.40 12.18 8.49
N TYR A 129 -16.64 11.80 8.11
CA TYR A 129 -17.07 11.86 6.70
C TYR A 129 -18.50 12.32 6.44
N ARG A 130 -19.33 12.52 7.47
CA ARG A 130 -20.76 12.87 7.31
C ARG A 130 -21.04 14.25 6.72
N THR A 131 -20.05 15.13 6.68
CA THR A 131 -20.20 16.52 6.22
C THR A 131 -19.86 16.71 4.76
N LEU A 132 -19.51 15.63 4.04
CA LEU A 132 -19.13 15.71 2.64
C LEU A 132 -20.35 15.91 1.74
N ALA A 133 -20.14 16.63 0.63
CA ALA A 133 -21.21 17.18 -0.18
C ALA A 133 -22.01 16.15 -0.99
N ASN A 134 -21.40 15.00 -1.34
CA ASN A 134 -22.01 13.96 -2.16
C ASN A 134 -21.32 12.60 -1.96
N ASP A 135 -21.95 11.54 -2.47
CA ASP A 135 -21.47 10.17 -2.30
C ASP A 135 -20.08 9.93 -2.92
N ASP A 136 -19.77 10.55 -4.05
CA ASP A 136 -18.45 10.41 -4.68
C ASP A 136 -17.35 10.96 -3.78
N ALA A 137 -17.56 12.13 -3.17
CA ALA A 137 -16.63 12.70 -2.20
C ALA A 137 -16.49 11.79 -0.95
N VAL A 138 -17.59 11.18 -0.51
CA VAL A 138 -17.57 10.22 0.61
C VAL A 138 -16.76 8.97 0.22
N VAL A 139 -16.98 8.40 -0.95
CA VAL A 139 -16.22 7.23 -1.44
C VAL A 139 -14.73 7.54 -1.53
N ARG A 140 -14.34 8.69 -2.10
CA ARG A 140 -12.94 9.15 -2.16
C ARG A 140 -12.34 9.26 -0.76
N LYS A 141 -12.99 10.02 0.14
CA LYS A 141 -12.52 10.20 1.53
C LYS A 141 -12.32 8.89 2.25
N LEU A 142 -13.32 8.01 2.19
CA LEU A 142 -13.26 6.70 2.84
C LEU A 142 -12.18 5.80 2.24
N THR A 143 -11.94 5.88 0.92
CA THR A 143 -10.87 5.11 0.28
C THR A 143 -9.49 5.58 0.72
N ILE A 144 -9.29 6.90 0.87
CA ILE A 144 -8.05 7.46 1.41
C ILE A 144 -7.86 7.03 2.87
N VAL A 145 -8.87 7.18 3.72
CA VAL A 145 -8.80 6.78 5.14
C VAL A 145 -8.55 5.27 5.28
N TRP A 146 -9.19 4.45 4.46
CA TRP A 146 -8.93 3.00 4.43
C TRP A 146 -7.49 2.69 4.04
N GLY A 147 -6.99 3.28 2.94
CA GLY A 147 -5.60 3.11 2.47
C GLY A 147 -4.57 3.57 3.51
N ALA A 148 -4.84 4.68 4.23
CA ALA A 148 -4.00 5.13 5.32
C ALA A 148 -3.93 4.09 6.45
N LYS A 149 -5.07 3.56 6.87
CA LYS A 149 -5.14 2.54 7.94
C LYS A 149 -4.51 1.21 7.53
N GLU A 150 -4.67 0.78 6.28
CA GLU A 150 -3.97 -0.39 5.71
C GLU A 150 -2.46 -0.17 5.66
N SER A 151 -2.01 1.02 5.24
CA SER A 151 -0.58 1.37 5.22
C SER A 151 0.03 1.32 6.62
N LEU A 152 -0.65 1.89 7.61
CA LEU A 152 -0.25 1.86 9.00
C LEU A 152 -0.27 0.46 9.61
N TYR A 153 -1.26 -0.36 9.26
CA TYR A 153 -1.33 -1.75 9.68
C TYR A 153 -0.15 -2.57 9.15
N LYS A 154 0.29 -2.30 7.90
CA LYS A 154 1.48 -2.92 7.29
C LYS A 154 2.77 -2.49 7.99
N ILE A 155 2.88 -1.24 8.44
CA ILE A 155 4.00 -0.78 9.27
C ILE A 155 4.01 -1.52 10.61
N TYR A 156 2.89 -1.50 11.31
CA TYR A 156 2.75 -2.10 12.63
C TYR A 156 3.03 -3.61 12.62
N GLY A 157 2.54 -4.33 11.61
CA GLY A 157 2.92 -5.71 11.30
C GLY A 157 2.50 -6.78 12.31
N VAL A 158 1.70 -6.43 13.33
CA VAL A 158 1.27 -7.34 14.40
C VAL A 158 -0.26 -7.42 14.44
N LYS A 159 -0.79 -8.62 14.71
CA LYS A 159 -2.24 -8.85 14.83
C LYS A 159 -2.82 -8.13 16.06
N GLY A 160 -4.10 -7.75 15.96
CA GLY A 160 -4.85 -7.17 17.08
C GLY A 160 -5.08 -5.65 16.99
N LEU A 161 -4.42 -4.97 16.06
CA LEU A 161 -4.64 -3.54 15.83
C LEU A 161 -6.04 -3.32 15.20
N SER A 162 -6.91 -2.58 15.89
CA SER A 162 -8.24 -2.21 15.40
C SER A 162 -8.19 -0.90 14.62
N PHE A 163 -8.62 -0.90 13.37
CA PHE A 163 -8.70 0.30 12.54
C PHE A 163 -9.58 1.39 13.14
N LEU A 164 -10.71 0.99 13.74
CA LEU A 164 -11.65 1.93 14.33
C LEU A 164 -11.18 2.51 15.67
N GLN A 165 -10.52 1.68 16.49
CA GLN A 165 -10.24 2.04 17.88
C GLN A 165 -8.82 2.56 18.08
N HIS A 166 -7.87 2.09 17.29
CA HIS A 166 -6.45 2.34 17.55
C HIS A 166 -5.78 3.23 16.51
N ILE A 167 -6.37 3.40 15.31
CA ILE A 167 -5.80 4.22 14.25
C ILE A 167 -6.73 5.43 14.02
N ASN A 168 -6.21 6.61 14.29
CA ASN A 168 -6.88 7.88 14.01
C ASN A 168 -6.18 8.58 12.85
N VAL A 169 -6.93 8.91 11.79
CA VAL A 169 -6.45 9.71 10.66
C VAL A 169 -7.00 11.11 10.84
N THR A 170 -6.13 12.11 10.85
CA THR A 170 -6.51 13.52 10.94
C THR A 170 -7.34 13.91 9.72
N ASP A 171 -8.33 14.77 9.91
CA ASP A 171 -9.14 15.28 8.80
C ASP A 171 -8.29 16.10 7.82
N PHE A 172 -8.63 16.07 6.53
CA PHE A 172 -7.82 16.66 5.47
C PHE A 172 -8.67 17.15 4.30
N ASP A 173 -8.12 18.09 3.57
CA ASP A 173 -8.63 18.50 2.26
C ASP A 173 -7.99 17.65 1.14
N PHE A 174 -8.76 17.38 0.08
CA PHE A 174 -8.27 16.56 -1.04
C PHE A 174 -7.10 17.21 -1.78
N ASP A 175 -7.09 18.54 -1.85
CA ASP A 175 -6.07 19.32 -2.57
C ASP A 175 -4.70 19.29 -1.87
N ASP A 176 -4.67 19.07 -0.55
CA ASP A 176 -3.43 18.98 0.21
C ASP A 176 -2.63 17.72 -0.12
N GLN A 177 -3.33 16.64 -0.54
CA GLN A 177 -2.75 15.32 -0.81
C GLN A 177 -1.94 14.74 0.36
N LYS A 178 -2.16 15.27 1.57
CA LYS A 178 -1.44 14.95 2.81
C LYS A 178 -2.38 14.98 4.00
N THR A 179 -2.03 14.20 5.00
CA THR A 179 -2.59 14.26 6.35
C THR A 179 -1.63 13.58 7.32
N ASP A 180 -2.00 13.55 8.60
CA ASP A 180 -1.28 12.83 9.63
C ASP A 180 -2.16 11.72 10.18
N ALA A 181 -1.53 10.72 10.78
CA ALA A 181 -2.25 9.70 11.51
C ALA A 181 -1.50 9.27 12.76
N VAL A 182 -2.26 8.78 13.72
CA VAL A 182 -1.74 8.31 15.02
C VAL A 182 -2.22 6.89 15.26
N ILE A 183 -1.30 6.00 15.64
CA ILE A 183 -1.62 4.71 16.26
C ILE A 183 -1.50 4.87 17.76
N ASN A 184 -2.61 4.59 18.47
CA ASN A 184 -2.62 4.52 19.94
C ASN A 184 -3.02 3.09 20.34
N TYR A 185 -2.04 2.33 20.82
CA TYR A 185 -2.24 0.92 21.13
C TYR A 185 -1.35 0.48 22.30
N HIS A 186 -1.92 -0.25 23.26
CA HIS A 186 -1.23 -0.69 24.49
C HIS A 186 -0.55 0.44 25.29
N GLY A 187 -1.10 1.66 25.24
CA GLY A 187 -0.55 2.81 25.97
C GLY A 187 0.66 3.46 25.29
N SER A 188 1.01 3.03 24.11
CA SER A 188 2.02 3.66 23.24
C SER A 188 1.32 4.45 22.14
N GLU A 189 1.87 5.62 21.82
CA GLU A 189 1.42 6.47 20.73
C GLU A 189 2.56 6.63 19.71
N SER A 190 2.21 6.49 18.42
CA SER A 190 3.14 6.68 17.32
C SER A 190 2.47 7.52 16.24
N THR A 191 3.20 8.46 15.66
CA THR A 191 2.73 9.43 14.67
C THR A 191 3.34 9.14 13.30
N TYR A 192 2.57 9.42 12.25
CA TYR A 192 2.92 9.10 10.87
C TYR A 192 2.50 10.21 9.93
N ASP A 193 3.38 10.55 8.99
CA ASP A 193 3.02 11.32 7.80
C ASP A 193 2.27 10.43 6.82
N ILE A 194 1.17 10.92 6.28
CA ILE A 194 0.34 10.24 5.28
C ILE A 194 0.28 11.10 4.04
N ASP A 195 0.71 10.55 2.92
CA ASP A 195 0.53 11.15 1.60
C ASP A 195 -0.41 10.28 0.75
N PHE A 196 -1.17 10.91 -0.13
CA PHE A 196 -2.07 10.19 -1.03
C PHE A 196 -2.13 10.84 -2.41
N LEU A 197 -2.48 10.03 -3.40
CA LEU A 197 -2.74 10.48 -4.76
C LEU A 197 -3.84 9.64 -5.40
N GLU A 198 -4.56 10.26 -6.32
CA GLU A 198 -5.66 9.63 -7.04
C GLU A 198 -5.34 9.58 -8.54
N PHE A 199 -5.64 8.47 -9.19
CA PHE A 199 -5.42 8.26 -10.62
C PHE A 199 -6.32 7.13 -11.14
N GLU A 200 -6.91 7.30 -12.31
CA GLU A 200 -7.68 6.28 -13.03
C GLU A 200 -8.74 5.55 -12.17
N GLY A 201 -9.37 6.24 -11.21
CA GLY A 201 -10.35 5.65 -10.29
C GLY A 201 -9.75 4.83 -9.15
N PHE A 202 -8.45 4.97 -8.92
CA PHE A 202 -7.73 4.39 -7.77
C PHE A 202 -7.21 5.48 -6.85
N THR A 203 -7.02 5.10 -5.60
CA THR A 203 -6.31 5.88 -4.59
C THR A 203 -5.08 5.10 -4.14
N CYS A 204 -3.91 5.73 -4.19
CA CYS A 204 -2.69 5.22 -3.57
C CYS A 204 -2.40 6.05 -2.33
N VAL A 205 -2.18 5.40 -1.20
CA VAL A 205 -1.83 6.04 0.07
C VAL A 205 -0.55 5.41 0.60
N TYR A 206 0.37 6.23 1.10
CA TYR A 206 1.56 5.74 1.77
C TYR A 206 1.82 6.49 3.06
N ALA A 207 2.41 5.79 4.02
CA ALA A 207 2.70 6.26 5.36
C ALA A 207 4.20 6.15 5.65
N LEU A 208 4.74 7.16 6.34
CA LEU A 208 6.10 7.21 6.85
C LEU A 208 6.05 7.42 8.37
N ALA A 209 6.82 6.63 9.13
CA ALA A 209 6.99 6.85 10.56
C ALA A 209 7.83 8.12 10.80
N ILE A 210 7.38 8.95 11.76
CA ILE A 210 8.05 10.19 12.17
C ILE A 210 9.02 9.89 13.33
#